data_9e064bdb6eaf5891f9bb9410e8c2a19b
#
_entry.id   9e064bdb6eaf5891f9bb9410e8c2a19b
#
_cell.length_a   1.000
_cell.length_b   1.000
_cell.length_c   1.000
_cell.angle_alpha   90.00
_cell.angle_beta   90.00
_cell.angle_gamma   90.00
#
_symmetry.space_group_name_H-M   'P 1'
#
loop_
_entity.id
_entity.type
_entity.pdbx_description
1 polymer ?
#
loop_
_entity_poly.entity_id
_entity_poly.type
_entity_poly.pdbx_seq_one_letter_code
_entity_poly.pdbx_strand_id
1 'polypeptide(L)'
;GSAPVGGAIQQNWMPVLLEAIAAGMDIISGLHSKLNDNPALRDAAHRHQVRLVDVRQPPENLPIGNGSKRSGQRLLTVGTDCSVGKIYTALAIAQALRATGVDCDFRPSGQTGIMIAGNGIPMDAVVSDFIAGAAECLSPENHAAHWDVIEGQGSLFQPAYAGVSLGLLHGSQPDAIVVCHDPSREQTIGCPGYQLPTLNACIQTHLQLGRLTNPNIRCIGVSINSSLLSNEQRQTLQQQITEQTGLPCVDPIIDGVDALIASLIAPQTEPVPAAPLNQPTSTDNSQETENTI
;
A
#
# COMPACT_ATOMS: atom_id res chain seq x y z
N GLY A 1 -9.98 -2.22 -19.83
CA GLY A 1 -11.11 -1.37 -19.46
C GLY A 1 -11.07 -1.02 -17.98
N SER A 2 -11.78 0.03 -17.56
CA SER A 2 -11.89 0.39 -16.16
C SER A 2 -12.83 -0.59 -15.44
N ALA A 3 -12.43 -1.03 -14.25
CA ALA A 3 -13.32 -1.81 -13.40
C ALA A 3 -14.46 -0.92 -12.88
N PRO A 4 -15.70 -1.43 -12.83
CA PRO A 4 -16.82 -0.70 -12.25
C PRO A 4 -16.64 -0.57 -10.74
N VAL A 5 -17.24 0.45 -10.15
CA VAL A 5 -17.30 0.60 -8.69
C VAL A 5 -17.92 -0.67 -8.09
N GLY A 6 -17.30 -1.21 -7.02
CA GLY A 6 -17.71 -2.49 -6.42
C GLY A 6 -17.16 -3.74 -7.12
N GLY A 7 -16.43 -3.60 -8.24
CA GLY A 7 -15.68 -4.69 -8.88
C GLY A 7 -16.52 -5.89 -9.32
N ALA A 8 -17.78 -5.65 -9.76
CA ALA A 8 -18.65 -6.71 -10.26
C ALA A 8 -18.41 -7.01 -11.75
N ILE A 9 -18.57 -8.29 -12.14
CA ILE A 9 -18.57 -8.69 -13.55
C ILE A 9 -19.80 -8.09 -14.23
N GLN A 10 -19.58 -7.26 -15.25
CA GLN A 10 -20.67 -6.65 -16.01
C GLN A 10 -21.33 -7.67 -16.95
N GLN A 11 -22.66 -7.63 -17.02
CA GLN A 11 -23.42 -8.55 -17.88
C GLN A 11 -23.02 -8.47 -19.37
N ASN A 12 -22.69 -7.27 -19.85
CA ASN A 12 -22.27 -7.04 -21.23
C ASN A 12 -20.85 -7.55 -21.53
N TRP A 13 -20.07 -7.95 -20.52
CA TRP A 13 -18.75 -8.57 -20.72
C TRP A 13 -18.83 -10.07 -20.93
N MET A 14 -19.94 -10.71 -20.54
CA MET A 14 -20.09 -12.17 -20.61
C MET A 14 -19.85 -12.74 -22.01
N PRO A 15 -20.39 -12.16 -23.11
CA PRO A 15 -20.11 -12.68 -24.44
C PRO A 15 -18.63 -12.68 -24.80
N VAL A 16 -17.92 -11.57 -24.50
CA VAL A 16 -16.49 -11.43 -24.78
C VAL A 16 -15.64 -12.42 -23.95
N LEU A 17 -15.99 -12.61 -22.66
CA LEU A 17 -15.31 -13.57 -21.80
C LEU A 17 -15.48 -15.00 -22.30
N LEU A 18 -16.70 -15.38 -22.70
CA LEU A 18 -16.98 -16.71 -23.26
C LEU A 18 -16.29 -16.94 -24.61
N GLU A 19 -16.22 -15.91 -25.45
CA GLU A 19 -15.49 -15.96 -26.72
C GLU A 19 -13.98 -16.14 -26.50
N ALA A 20 -13.39 -15.40 -25.56
CA ALA A 20 -11.98 -15.54 -25.18
C ALA A 20 -11.67 -16.95 -24.65
N ILE A 21 -12.54 -17.50 -23.80
CA ILE A 21 -12.43 -18.88 -23.30
C ILE A 21 -12.51 -19.88 -24.46
N ALA A 22 -13.46 -19.70 -25.37
CA ALA A 22 -13.63 -20.56 -26.56
C ALA A 22 -12.41 -20.50 -27.51
N ALA A 23 -11.71 -19.36 -27.54
CA ALA A 23 -10.45 -19.18 -28.25
C ALA A 23 -9.23 -19.78 -27.54
N GLY A 24 -9.40 -20.43 -26.38
CA GLY A 24 -8.32 -21.07 -25.62
C GLY A 24 -7.52 -20.11 -24.74
N MET A 25 -8.06 -18.95 -24.39
CA MET A 25 -7.36 -17.98 -23.55
C MET A 25 -7.70 -18.18 -22.07
N ASP A 26 -6.68 -18.19 -21.22
CA ASP A 26 -6.84 -18.05 -19.76
C ASP A 26 -7.43 -16.66 -19.44
N ILE A 27 -8.30 -16.59 -18.42
CA ILE A 27 -8.88 -15.33 -17.96
C ILE A 27 -8.33 -15.02 -16.57
N ILE A 28 -7.74 -13.83 -16.41
CA ILE A 28 -7.25 -13.33 -15.14
C ILE A 28 -8.08 -12.11 -14.73
N SER A 29 -8.62 -12.12 -13.51
CA SER A 29 -9.47 -11.04 -12.99
C SER A 29 -8.97 -10.50 -11.67
N GLY A 30 -8.94 -9.17 -11.55
CA GLY A 30 -8.77 -8.43 -10.30
C GLY A 30 -10.07 -7.84 -9.75
N LEU A 31 -11.23 -8.33 -10.17
CA LEU A 31 -12.53 -7.89 -9.66
C LEU A 31 -12.82 -8.50 -8.29
N HIS A 32 -13.74 -7.90 -7.53
CA HIS A 32 -14.27 -8.52 -6.31
C HIS A 32 -15.18 -9.71 -6.62
N SER A 33 -15.96 -9.65 -7.72
CA SER A 33 -16.70 -10.82 -8.22
C SER A 33 -15.72 -11.82 -8.79
N LYS A 34 -15.77 -13.06 -8.27
CA LYS A 34 -14.92 -14.13 -8.76
C LYS A 34 -15.44 -14.71 -10.08
N LEU A 35 -14.55 -14.94 -11.03
CA LEU A 35 -14.85 -15.65 -12.29
C LEU A 35 -15.36 -17.07 -11.99
N ASN A 36 -14.73 -17.73 -11.01
CA ASN A 36 -15.03 -19.10 -10.62
C ASN A 36 -16.41 -19.28 -9.94
N ASP A 37 -17.01 -18.19 -9.44
CA ASP A 37 -18.37 -18.23 -8.89
C ASP A 37 -19.46 -18.18 -9.97
N ASN A 38 -19.08 -17.83 -11.22
CA ASN A 38 -20.01 -17.80 -12.35
C ASN A 38 -20.08 -19.16 -13.06
N PRO A 39 -21.23 -19.89 -13.01
CA PRO A 39 -21.31 -21.23 -13.60
C PRO A 39 -21.02 -21.26 -15.10
N ALA A 40 -21.48 -20.27 -15.87
CA ALA A 40 -21.28 -20.23 -17.31
C ALA A 40 -19.79 -20.10 -17.68
N LEU A 41 -19.03 -19.26 -16.94
CA LEU A 41 -17.59 -19.12 -17.15
C LEU A 41 -16.84 -20.37 -16.73
N ARG A 42 -17.16 -20.95 -15.56
CA ARG A 42 -16.55 -22.18 -15.05
C ARG A 42 -16.74 -23.35 -16.01
N ASP A 43 -17.99 -23.56 -16.48
CA ASP A 43 -18.31 -24.67 -17.38
C ASP A 43 -17.66 -24.48 -18.76
N ALA A 44 -17.56 -23.23 -19.26
CA ALA A 44 -16.84 -22.93 -20.49
C ALA A 44 -15.33 -23.18 -20.32
N ALA A 45 -14.74 -22.69 -19.24
CA ALA A 45 -13.31 -22.89 -18.96
C ALA A 45 -12.93 -24.37 -18.85
N HIS A 46 -13.78 -25.18 -18.18
CA HIS A 46 -13.59 -26.62 -18.09
C HIS A 46 -13.64 -27.29 -19.48
N ARG A 47 -14.63 -26.94 -20.31
CA ARG A 47 -14.77 -27.50 -21.68
C ARG A 47 -13.59 -27.17 -22.58
N HIS A 48 -13.04 -25.95 -22.48
CA HIS A 48 -11.95 -25.46 -23.30
C HIS A 48 -10.56 -25.62 -22.66
N GLN A 49 -10.49 -26.24 -21.47
CA GLN A 49 -9.26 -26.50 -20.72
C GLN A 49 -8.40 -25.25 -20.47
N VAL A 50 -9.05 -24.12 -20.19
CA VAL A 50 -8.41 -22.85 -19.83
C VAL A 50 -8.59 -22.56 -18.33
N ARG A 51 -7.76 -21.68 -17.79
CA ARG A 51 -7.78 -21.31 -16.38
C ARG A 51 -8.58 -20.02 -16.16
N LEU A 52 -9.34 -19.99 -15.07
CA LEU A 52 -9.91 -18.78 -14.50
C LEU A 52 -9.10 -18.43 -13.23
N VAL A 53 -8.44 -17.27 -13.25
CA VAL A 53 -7.57 -16.85 -12.15
C VAL A 53 -8.16 -15.60 -11.49
N ASP A 54 -8.60 -15.74 -10.24
CA ASP A 54 -9.13 -14.64 -9.42
C ASP A 54 -8.00 -14.16 -8.49
N VAL A 55 -7.31 -13.06 -8.85
CA VAL A 55 -6.14 -12.58 -8.10
C VAL A 55 -6.53 -11.86 -6.80
N ARG A 56 -7.81 -11.49 -6.65
CA ARG A 56 -8.31 -10.82 -5.45
C ARG A 56 -8.85 -11.83 -4.42
N GLN A 57 -8.14 -12.92 -4.29
CA GLN A 57 -8.44 -13.97 -3.33
C GLN A 57 -7.29 -14.07 -2.32
N PRO A 58 -7.49 -13.63 -1.07
CA PRO A 58 -6.46 -13.74 -0.06
C PRO A 58 -6.20 -15.21 0.31
N PRO A 59 -5.02 -15.53 0.84
CA PRO A 59 -4.74 -16.85 1.41
C PRO A 59 -5.75 -17.23 2.50
N GLU A 60 -6.04 -18.51 2.62
CA GLU A 60 -6.80 -19.05 3.75
C GLU A 60 -5.95 -19.01 5.03
N ASN A 61 -6.60 -18.95 6.19
CA ASN A 61 -5.96 -19.05 7.51
C ASN A 61 -4.92 -17.97 7.80
N LEU A 62 -5.19 -16.72 7.40
CA LEU A 62 -4.35 -15.58 7.77
C LEU A 62 -4.34 -15.41 9.30
N PRO A 63 -3.17 -15.16 9.93
CA PRO A 63 -3.08 -14.91 11.35
C PRO A 63 -3.57 -13.52 11.73
N ILE A 64 -3.87 -13.31 13.00
CA ILE A 64 -3.97 -11.99 13.61
C ILE A 64 -2.53 -11.41 13.67
N GLY A 65 -2.38 -10.11 13.40
CA GLY A 65 -1.09 -9.43 13.55
C GLY A 65 -0.61 -9.48 15.00
N ASN A 66 0.68 -9.75 15.18
CA ASN A 66 1.27 -9.87 16.52
C ASN A 66 2.12 -8.65 16.91
N GLY A 67 2.39 -7.73 15.96
CA GLY A 67 3.15 -6.51 16.19
C GLY A 67 4.64 -6.70 16.48
N SER A 68 5.17 -7.92 16.43
CA SER A 68 6.59 -8.19 16.65
C SER A 68 7.43 -7.59 15.54
N LYS A 69 8.49 -6.85 15.89
CA LYS A 69 9.41 -6.29 14.88
C LYS A 69 10.13 -7.44 14.18
N ARG A 70 10.04 -7.48 12.88
CA ARG A 70 10.73 -8.44 12.02
C ARG A 70 12.04 -7.84 11.52
N SER A 71 13.08 -8.66 11.35
CA SER A 71 14.35 -8.26 10.71
C SER A 71 14.14 -7.98 9.21
N GLY A 72 15.09 -7.30 8.59
CA GLY A 72 14.95 -6.70 7.28
C GLY A 72 14.32 -5.29 7.38
N GLN A 73 14.35 -4.56 6.27
CA GLN A 73 13.85 -3.18 6.19
C GLN A 73 12.62 -3.13 5.28
N ARG A 74 11.74 -2.17 5.52
CA ARG A 74 10.47 -2.04 4.80
C ARG A 74 10.21 -0.61 4.38
N LEU A 75 9.87 -0.45 3.10
CA LEU A 75 9.37 0.80 2.55
C LEU A 75 7.92 0.59 2.13
N LEU A 76 7.02 1.47 2.58
CA LEU A 76 5.62 1.46 2.19
C LEU A 76 5.30 2.73 1.38
N THR A 77 4.71 2.56 0.19
CA THR A 77 4.11 3.70 -0.51
C THR A 77 2.74 4.00 0.10
N VAL A 78 2.54 5.24 0.52
CA VAL A 78 1.26 5.74 1.05
C VAL A 78 0.73 6.85 0.16
N GLY A 79 -0.43 7.42 0.43
CA GLY A 79 -0.92 8.45 -0.47
C GLY A 79 -2.02 9.32 0.11
N THR A 80 -2.20 10.49 -0.53
CA THR A 80 -3.28 11.44 -0.19
C THR A 80 -4.66 10.89 -0.53
N ASP A 81 -4.74 9.95 -1.50
CA ASP A 81 -5.98 9.31 -1.95
C ASP A 81 -5.71 7.93 -2.56
N CYS A 82 -6.76 7.27 -3.03
CA CYS A 82 -6.69 6.10 -3.92
C CYS A 82 -6.20 6.52 -5.31
N SER A 83 -5.58 5.59 -6.05
CA SER A 83 -5.18 5.79 -7.47
C SER A 83 -4.31 7.03 -7.71
N VAL A 84 -3.38 7.34 -6.80
CA VAL A 84 -2.41 8.46 -6.90
C VAL A 84 -1.01 7.99 -7.32
N GLY A 85 -0.86 6.76 -7.80
CA GLY A 85 0.40 6.25 -8.35
C GLY A 85 1.23 5.38 -7.41
N LYS A 86 0.71 4.92 -6.27
CA LYS A 86 1.45 4.10 -5.28
C LYS A 86 2.16 2.88 -5.88
N ILE A 87 1.49 2.14 -6.77
CA ILE A 87 2.09 0.97 -7.42
C ILE A 87 3.26 1.35 -8.35
N TYR A 88 3.11 2.41 -9.16
CA TYR A 88 4.19 2.86 -10.06
C TYR A 88 5.42 3.28 -9.26
N THR A 89 5.20 4.01 -8.19
CA THR A 89 6.27 4.44 -7.27
C THR A 89 6.97 3.24 -6.63
N ALA A 90 6.21 2.27 -6.10
CA ALA A 90 6.77 1.08 -5.48
C ALA A 90 7.60 0.24 -6.46
N LEU A 91 7.08 0.03 -7.69
CA LEU A 91 7.80 -0.70 -8.74
C LEU A 91 9.08 0.02 -9.16
N ALA A 92 9.03 1.35 -9.36
CA ALA A 92 10.20 2.14 -9.75
C ALA A 92 11.28 2.09 -8.65
N ILE A 93 10.90 2.22 -7.37
CA ILE A 93 11.83 2.12 -6.24
C ILE A 93 12.45 0.72 -6.17
N ALA A 94 11.65 -0.35 -6.24
CA ALA A 94 12.16 -1.71 -6.20
C ALA A 94 13.13 -2.00 -7.36
N GLN A 95 12.83 -1.51 -8.56
CA GLN A 95 13.70 -1.64 -9.73
C GLN A 95 15.01 -0.88 -9.52
N ALA A 96 14.95 0.38 -9.05
CA ALA A 96 16.13 1.21 -8.82
C ALA A 96 17.04 0.62 -7.72
N LEU A 97 16.47 0.13 -6.60
CA LEU A 97 17.24 -0.54 -5.54
C LEU A 97 17.98 -1.77 -6.09
N ARG A 98 17.31 -2.62 -6.85
CA ARG A 98 17.97 -3.78 -7.48
C ARG A 98 19.07 -3.38 -8.47
N ALA A 99 18.87 -2.31 -9.23
CA ALA A 99 19.88 -1.79 -10.16
C ALA A 99 21.15 -1.30 -9.45
N THR A 100 21.04 -0.85 -8.19
CA THR A 100 22.20 -0.48 -7.36
C THR A 100 22.81 -1.66 -6.59
N GLY A 101 22.31 -2.88 -6.79
CA GLY A 101 22.80 -4.09 -6.14
C GLY A 101 22.24 -4.32 -4.72
N VAL A 102 21.24 -3.54 -4.30
CA VAL A 102 20.54 -3.77 -3.03
C VAL A 102 19.60 -4.96 -3.19
N ASP A 103 19.66 -5.90 -2.24
CA ASP A 103 18.72 -7.01 -2.18
C ASP A 103 17.32 -6.48 -1.78
N CYS A 104 16.36 -6.67 -2.70
CA CYS A 104 15.07 -6.01 -2.59
C CYS A 104 13.96 -6.82 -3.26
N ASP A 105 12.84 -6.95 -2.57
CA ASP A 105 11.60 -7.52 -3.09
C ASP A 105 10.50 -6.47 -3.21
N PHE A 106 9.76 -6.52 -4.32
CA PHE A 106 8.48 -5.84 -4.45
C PHE A 106 7.41 -6.72 -3.82
N ARG A 107 6.63 -6.15 -2.88
CA ARG A 107 5.55 -6.83 -2.14
C ARG A 107 4.19 -6.26 -2.56
N PRO A 108 3.51 -6.87 -3.51
CA PRO A 108 2.22 -6.37 -3.99
C PRO A 108 1.09 -6.67 -3.00
N SER A 109 0.31 -5.64 -2.72
CA SER A 109 -0.85 -5.68 -1.82
C SER A 109 -2.18 -5.47 -2.52
N GLY A 110 -2.15 -5.19 -3.83
CA GLY A 110 -3.31 -4.95 -4.69
C GLY A 110 -3.29 -5.78 -5.96
N GLN A 111 -4.45 -5.89 -6.61
CA GLN A 111 -4.64 -6.77 -7.75
C GLN A 111 -3.68 -6.52 -8.92
N THR A 112 -3.37 -5.26 -9.22
CA THR A 112 -2.48 -4.93 -10.33
C THR A 112 -1.04 -5.35 -10.04
N GLY A 113 -0.56 -5.08 -8.82
CA GLY A 113 0.76 -5.52 -8.38
C GLY A 113 0.88 -7.04 -8.36
N ILE A 114 -0.17 -7.74 -7.92
CA ILE A 114 -0.22 -9.21 -7.92
C ILE A 114 -0.15 -9.77 -9.34
N MET A 115 -0.87 -9.17 -10.30
CA MET A 115 -0.79 -9.58 -11.72
C MET A 115 0.61 -9.38 -12.30
N ILE A 116 1.31 -8.32 -11.91
CA ILE A 116 2.67 -8.00 -12.37
C ILE A 116 3.70 -8.95 -11.75
N ALA A 117 3.61 -9.18 -10.44
CA ALA A 117 4.60 -9.97 -9.70
C ALA A 117 4.32 -11.48 -9.71
N GLY A 118 3.09 -11.89 -10.02
CA GLY A 118 2.66 -13.30 -9.96
C GLY A 118 2.42 -13.84 -8.55
N ASN A 119 2.59 -13.01 -7.51
CA ASN A 119 2.35 -13.35 -6.11
C ASN A 119 1.89 -12.09 -5.34
N GLY A 120 1.49 -12.24 -4.07
CA GLY A 120 1.08 -11.14 -3.20
C GLY A 120 -0.18 -11.45 -2.41
N ILE A 121 -0.65 -10.48 -1.63
CA ILE A 121 -1.87 -10.62 -0.83
C ILE A 121 -2.78 -9.42 -1.10
N PRO A 122 -4.00 -9.63 -1.63
CA PRO A 122 -4.95 -8.56 -1.90
C PRO A 122 -5.55 -8.03 -0.59
N MET A 123 -4.93 -7.00 0.00
CA MET A 123 -5.27 -6.49 1.33
C MET A 123 -6.71 -6.01 1.45
N ASP A 124 -7.29 -5.51 0.37
CA ASP A 124 -8.68 -5.03 0.33
C ASP A 124 -9.73 -6.15 0.30
N ALA A 125 -9.29 -7.40 0.17
CA ALA A 125 -10.15 -8.58 0.25
C ALA A 125 -9.94 -9.38 1.55
N VAL A 126 -9.04 -8.93 2.42
CA VAL A 126 -8.79 -9.55 3.73
C VAL A 126 -9.83 -9.07 4.74
N VAL A 127 -10.35 -9.98 5.56
CA VAL A 127 -11.21 -9.65 6.70
C VAL A 127 -10.45 -8.74 7.68
N SER A 128 -11.10 -7.68 8.17
CA SER A 128 -10.48 -6.60 8.95
C SER A 128 -9.53 -7.05 10.04
N ASP A 129 -9.91 -8.03 10.83
CA ASP A 129 -9.14 -8.54 11.97
C ASP A 129 -7.79 -9.16 11.56
N PHE A 130 -7.66 -9.54 10.30
CA PHE A 130 -6.48 -10.21 9.77
C PHE A 130 -5.62 -9.32 8.88
N ILE A 131 -5.99 -8.04 8.62
CA ILE A 131 -5.23 -7.17 7.69
C ILE A 131 -3.78 -6.97 8.17
N ALA A 132 -3.58 -6.69 9.46
CA ALA A 132 -2.23 -6.52 10.01
C ALA A 132 -1.42 -7.82 9.91
N GLY A 133 -2.01 -8.97 10.23
CA GLY A 133 -1.36 -10.28 10.09
C GLY A 133 -1.06 -10.64 8.63
N ALA A 134 -1.95 -10.30 7.71
CA ALA A 134 -1.73 -10.45 6.27
C ALA A 134 -0.54 -9.61 5.80
N ALA A 135 -0.39 -8.39 6.31
CA ALA A 135 0.76 -7.52 6.00
C ALA A 135 2.06 -8.07 6.59
N GLU A 136 2.01 -8.72 7.77
CA GLU A 136 3.14 -9.45 8.34
C GLU A 136 3.55 -10.64 7.44
N CYS A 137 2.57 -11.39 6.93
CA CYS A 137 2.81 -12.49 5.99
C CYS A 137 3.35 -12.00 4.63
N LEU A 138 2.87 -10.86 4.15
CA LEU A 138 3.31 -10.26 2.89
C LEU A 138 4.78 -9.85 2.92
N SER A 139 5.25 -9.35 4.06
CA SER A 139 6.62 -8.89 4.29
C SER A 139 7.22 -9.64 5.48
N PRO A 140 7.64 -10.90 5.29
CA PRO A 140 8.18 -11.73 6.35
C PRO A 140 9.55 -11.25 6.82
N GLU A 141 10.09 -11.92 7.83
CA GLU A 141 11.46 -11.74 8.30
C GLU A 141 12.47 -12.03 7.20
N ASN A 142 13.53 -11.22 7.13
CA ASN A 142 14.62 -11.37 6.18
C ASN A 142 15.94 -10.86 6.80
N HIS A 143 17.08 -10.99 6.13
CA HIS A 143 18.34 -10.45 6.63
C HIS A 143 18.30 -8.91 6.72
N ALA A 144 19.13 -8.33 7.61
CA ALA A 144 19.03 -6.93 8.01
C ALA A 144 19.20 -5.91 6.86
N ALA A 145 19.92 -6.27 5.80
CA ALA A 145 20.15 -5.41 4.64
C ALA A 145 19.09 -5.55 3.53
N HIS A 146 18.17 -6.51 3.66
CA HIS A 146 17.10 -6.71 2.69
C HIS A 146 16.03 -5.62 2.79
N TRP A 147 15.50 -5.19 1.66
CA TRP A 147 14.39 -4.26 1.58
C TRP A 147 13.14 -4.90 0.96
N ASP A 148 12.04 -4.87 1.69
CA ASP A 148 10.72 -5.07 1.12
C ASP A 148 10.12 -3.72 0.71
N VAL A 149 9.85 -3.53 -0.59
CA VAL A 149 9.12 -2.38 -1.10
C VAL A 149 7.65 -2.76 -1.27
N ILE A 150 6.83 -2.28 -0.36
CA ILE A 150 5.42 -2.67 -0.22
C ILE A 150 4.52 -1.69 -0.96
N GLU A 151 3.68 -2.22 -1.84
CA GLU A 151 2.61 -1.46 -2.48
C GLU A 151 1.58 -1.02 -1.44
N GLY A 152 1.31 0.28 -1.33
CA GLY A 152 0.27 0.80 -0.45
C GLY A 152 -1.14 0.70 -1.05
N GLN A 153 -2.13 0.62 -0.17
CA GLN A 153 -3.55 0.56 -0.53
C GLN A 153 -4.32 1.73 0.07
N GLY A 154 -5.34 2.20 -0.67
CA GLY A 154 -6.23 3.26 -0.19
C GLY A 154 -5.52 4.55 0.24
N SER A 155 -6.05 5.18 1.27
CA SER A 155 -5.49 6.33 1.97
C SER A 155 -6.12 6.41 3.36
N LEU A 156 -5.38 6.88 4.37
CA LEU A 156 -5.92 7.16 5.71
C LEU A 156 -7.00 8.27 5.70
N PHE A 157 -7.02 9.06 4.64
CA PHE A 157 -7.97 10.17 4.47
C PHE A 157 -9.17 9.82 3.61
N GLN A 158 -9.21 8.62 3.05
CA GLN A 158 -10.31 8.15 2.23
C GLN A 158 -11.37 7.46 3.11
N PRO A 159 -12.59 8.03 3.24
CA PRO A 159 -13.58 7.53 4.21
C PRO A 159 -13.94 6.06 4.07
N ALA A 160 -13.92 5.52 2.84
CA ALA A 160 -14.30 4.14 2.58
C ALA A 160 -13.16 3.13 2.82
N TYR A 161 -11.88 3.55 2.71
CA TYR A 161 -10.74 2.62 2.63
C TYR A 161 -9.66 2.87 3.69
N ALA A 162 -9.86 3.81 4.62
CA ALA A 162 -8.89 4.14 5.67
C ALA A 162 -8.49 2.94 6.53
N GLY A 163 -9.43 2.03 6.81
CA GLY A 163 -9.17 0.83 7.63
C GLY A 163 -8.14 -0.11 7.00
N VAL A 164 -8.20 -0.33 5.68
CA VAL A 164 -7.21 -1.13 4.94
C VAL A 164 -5.83 -0.47 5.00
N SER A 165 -5.78 0.85 4.79
CA SER A 165 -4.53 1.63 4.84
C SER A 165 -3.88 1.55 6.22
N LEU A 166 -4.66 1.67 7.29
CA LEU A 166 -4.17 1.60 8.67
C LEU A 166 -3.67 0.19 9.02
N GLY A 167 -4.44 -0.85 8.70
CA GLY A 167 -4.03 -2.23 8.95
C GLY A 167 -2.74 -2.60 8.20
N LEU A 168 -2.61 -2.16 6.94
CA LEU A 168 -1.39 -2.36 6.16
C LEU A 168 -0.20 -1.59 6.76
N LEU A 169 -0.37 -0.33 7.18
CA LEU A 169 0.66 0.48 7.84
C LEU A 169 1.16 -0.19 9.13
N HIS A 170 0.23 -0.65 9.98
CA HIS A 170 0.57 -1.28 11.26
C HIS A 170 1.24 -2.64 11.06
N GLY A 171 0.70 -3.50 10.19
CA GLY A 171 1.26 -4.83 9.99
C GLY A 171 2.57 -4.84 9.21
N SER A 172 2.78 -3.91 8.27
CA SER A 172 4.05 -3.81 7.55
C SER A 172 5.18 -3.21 8.39
N GLN A 173 4.88 -2.39 9.40
CA GLN A 173 5.88 -1.74 10.29
C GLN A 173 7.02 -1.06 9.50
N PRO A 174 6.72 -0.16 8.54
CA PRO A 174 7.70 0.34 7.60
C PRO A 174 8.77 1.19 8.30
N ASP A 175 10.02 1.07 7.86
CA ASP A 175 11.14 1.92 8.26
C ASP A 175 11.12 3.23 7.46
N ALA A 176 10.55 3.17 6.25
CA ALA A 176 10.40 4.34 5.38
C ALA A 176 9.02 4.36 4.70
N ILE A 177 8.51 5.57 4.49
CA ILE A 177 7.33 5.80 3.64
C ILE A 177 7.65 6.78 2.52
N VAL A 178 6.95 6.64 1.38
CA VAL A 178 6.88 7.63 0.31
C VAL A 178 5.43 8.03 0.14
N VAL A 179 5.13 9.33 0.18
CA VAL A 179 3.79 9.85 -0.02
C VAL A 179 3.52 10.09 -1.50
N CYS A 180 2.55 9.38 -2.05
CA CYS A 180 2.09 9.55 -3.42
C CYS A 180 0.93 10.54 -3.49
N HIS A 181 0.95 11.42 -4.51
CA HIS A 181 -0.03 12.48 -4.69
C HIS A 181 -0.36 12.71 -6.16
N ASP A 182 -1.61 13.01 -6.44
CA ASP A 182 -2.08 13.45 -7.75
C ASP A 182 -2.50 14.92 -7.65
N PRO A 183 -1.67 15.87 -8.14
CA PRO A 183 -1.94 17.31 -8.00
C PRO A 183 -3.11 17.81 -8.86
N SER A 184 -3.64 16.99 -9.75
CA SER A 184 -4.82 17.33 -10.55
C SER A 184 -6.14 17.22 -9.77
N ARG A 185 -6.08 16.69 -8.52
CA ARG A 185 -7.25 16.45 -7.69
C ARG A 185 -7.32 17.39 -6.51
N GLU A 186 -8.51 17.89 -6.25
CA GLU A 186 -8.84 18.67 -5.05
C GLU A 186 -9.64 17.86 -4.03
N GLN A 187 -10.38 16.86 -4.49
CA GLN A 187 -11.27 16.05 -3.67
C GLN A 187 -10.95 14.56 -3.78
N THR A 188 -11.29 13.84 -2.73
CA THR A 188 -11.15 12.39 -2.62
C THR A 188 -12.02 11.69 -3.68
N ILE A 189 -11.43 10.77 -4.40
CA ILE A 189 -12.15 10.03 -5.45
C ILE A 189 -13.32 9.24 -4.88
N GLY A 190 -14.49 9.39 -5.52
CA GLY A 190 -15.71 8.68 -5.11
C GLY A 190 -16.40 9.23 -3.85
N CYS A 191 -15.86 10.28 -3.21
CA CYS A 191 -16.41 10.89 -2.00
C CYS A 191 -16.56 12.41 -2.18
N PRO A 192 -17.59 12.88 -2.89
CA PRO A 192 -17.81 14.31 -3.12
C PRO A 192 -17.88 15.09 -1.80
N GLY A 193 -17.23 16.26 -1.76
CA GLY A 193 -17.18 17.11 -0.57
C GLY A 193 -16.02 16.81 0.40
N TYR A 194 -15.33 15.69 0.26
CA TYR A 194 -14.12 15.41 1.04
C TYR A 194 -12.89 15.97 0.31
N GLN A 195 -12.30 16.99 0.90
CA GLN A 195 -11.06 17.59 0.38
C GLN A 195 -9.87 16.67 0.62
N LEU A 196 -8.89 16.69 -0.29
CA LEU A 196 -7.62 16.01 -0.07
C LEU A 196 -6.86 16.67 1.10
N PRO A 197 -6.11 15.88 1.89
CA PRO A 197 -5.23 16.44 2.90
C PRO A 197 -4.09 17.23 2.24
N THR A 198 -3.54 18.20 2.97
CA THR A 198 -2.23 18.75 2.60
C THR A 198 -1.15 17.66 2.70
N LEU A 199 -0.06 17.78 1.93
CA LEU A 199 1.04 16.82 2.01
C LEU A 199 1.62 16.71 3.42
N ASN A 200 1.79 17.84 4.11
CA ASN A 200 2.26 17.83 5.50
C ASN A 200 1.31 17.10 6.45
N ALA A 201 0.00 17.31 6.32
CA ALA A 201 -0.98 16.56 7.12
C ALA A 201 -0.91 15.05 6.82
N CYS A 202 -0.79 14.70 5.54
CA CYS A 202 -0.66 13.31 5.12
C CYS A 202 0.61 12.66 5.70
N ILE A 203 1.77 13.31 5.58
CA ILE A 203 3.05 12.85 6.14
C ILE A 203 2.93 12.67 7.66
N GLN A 204 2.50 13.70 8.38
CA GLN A 204 2.44 13.67 9.85
C GLN A 204 1.49 12.60 10.37
N THR A 205 0.31 12.43 9.76
CA THR A 205 -0.65 11.40 10.17
C THR A 205 -0.07 9.99 9.98
N HIS A 206 0.57 9.72 8.84
CA HIS A 206 1.19 8.41 8.60
C HIS A 206 2.34 8.14 9.58
N LEU A 207 3.18 9.14 9.86
CA LEU A 207 4.27 9.01 10.84
C LEU A 207 3.73 8.80 12.25
N GLN A 208 2.73 9.55 12.66
CA GLN A 208 2.11 9.42 13.99
C GLN A 208 1.52 8.02 14.20
N LEU A 209 0.74 7.53 13.25
CA LEU A 209 0.11 6.21 13.34
C LEU A 209 1.14 5.07 13.15
N GLY A 210 2.11 5.23 12.25
CA GLY A 210 3.16 4.25 12.02
C GLY A 210 4.09 4.07 13.22
N ARG A 211 4.34 5.14 14.00
CA ARG A 211 5.16 5.06 15.23
C ARG A 211 4.57 4.18 16.33
N LEU A 212 3.29 3.84 16.24
CA LEU A 212 2.68 2.90 17.18
C LEU A 212 3.26 1.49 17.04
N THR A 213 3.75 1.13 15.86
CA THR A 213 4.31 -0.20 15.57
C THR A 213 5.78 -0.16 15.15
N ASN A 214 6.28 0.97 14.64
CA ASN A 214 7.71 1.20 14.37
C ASN A 214 8.08 2.66 14.72
N PRO A 215 8.68 2.92 15.91
CA PRO A 215 9.00 4.28 16.34
C PRO A 215 9.99 5.00 15.42
N ASN A 216 10.76 4.26 14.61
CA ASN A 216 11.81 4.79 13.73
C ASN A 216 11.31 5.09 12.31
N ILE A 217 10.01 4.97 12.05
CA ILE A 217 9.44 5.28 10.74
C ILE A 217 9.75 6.72 10.31
N ARG A 218 10.13 6.89 9.05
CA ARG A 218 10.41 8.22 8.45
C ARG A 218 9.80 8.35 7.07
N CYS A 219 9.49 9.58 6.66
CA CYS A 219 9.15 9.87 5.28
C CYS A 219 10.42 10.24 4.51
N ILE A 220 10.64 9.61 3.36
CA ILE A 220 11.85 9.81 2.55
C ILE A 220 11.59 10.68 1.32
N GLY A 221 10.34 10.99 1.00
CA GLY A 221 10.00 11.85 -0.12
C GLY A 221 8.55 11.79 -0.54
N VAL A 222 8.27 12.58 -1.56
CA VAL A 222 6.95 12.68 -2.20
C VAL A 222 7.08 12.22 -3.65
N SER A 223 6.11 11.43 -4.11
CA SER A 223 5.98 11.00 -5.50
C SER A 223 4.69 11.59 -6.08
N ILE A 224 4.78 12.29 -7.20
CA ILE A 224 3.61 12.90 -7.84
C ILE A 224 3.28 12.23 -9.17
N ASN A 225 1.99 12.19 -9.49
CA ASN A 225 1.52 11.90 -10.83
C ASN A 225 1.34 13.21 -11.59
N SER A 226 2.32 13.60 -12.39
CA SER A 226 2.31 14.86 -13.14
C SER A 226 1.82 14.72 -14.59
N SER A 227 1.12 13.64 -14.93
CA SER A 227 0.71 13.32 -16.30
C SER A 227 -0.16 14.40 -16.99
N LEU A 228 -0.81 15.27 -16.21
CA LEU A 228 -1.62 16.39 -16.70
C LEU A 228 -0.92 17.75 -16.64
N LEU A 229 0.35 17.79 -16.22
CA LEU A 229 1.13 19.01 -16.09
C LEU A 229 2.12 19.18 -17.25
N SER A 230 2.40 20.42 -17.64
CA SER A 230 3.57 20.72 -18.47
C SER A 230 4.86 20.48 -17.70
N ASN A 231 5.99 20.37 -18.42
CA ASN A 231 7.30 20.22 -17.78
C ASN A 231 7.62 21.36 -16.82
N GLU A 232 7.30 22.59 -17.20
CA GLU A 232 7.50 23.78 -16.36
C GLU A 232 6.63 23.74 -15.10
N GLN A 233 5.35 23.42 -15.25
CA GLN A 233 4.42 23.27 -14.11
C GLN A 233 4.88 22.17 -13.16
N ARG A 234 5.33 21.03 -13.70
CA ARG A 234 5.87 19.91 -12.89
C ARG A 234 7.07 20.37 -12.07
N GLN A 235 8.08 20.97 -12.72
CA GLN A 235 9.30 21.43 -12.04
C GLN A 235 9.00 22.45 -10.95
N THR A 236 8.14 23.44 -11.25
CA THR A 236 7.71 24.44 -10.28
C THR A 236 7.01 23.78 -9.08
N LEU A 237 6.10 22.85 -9.32
CA LEU A 237 5.40 22.14 -8.27
C LEU A 237 6.33 21.28 -7.41
N GLN A 238 7.27 20.58 -8.03
CA GLN A 238 8.27 19.77 -7.32
C GLN A 238 9.14 20.62 -6.40
N GLN A 239 9.57 21.79 -6.88
CA GLN A 239 10.32 22.73 -6.06
C GLN A 239 9.49 23.23 -4.88
N GLN A 240 8.24 23.64 -5.10
CA GLN A 240 7.33 24.10 -4.05
C GLN A 240 7.09 22.99 -2.99
N ILE A 241 6.87 21.75 -3.41
CA ILE A 241 6.69 20.62 -2.49
C ILE A 241 7.98 20.38 -1.69
N THR A 242 9.14 20.44 -2.34
CA THR A 242 10.43 20.27 -1.65
C THR A 242 10.66 21.36 -0.61
N GLU A 243 10.36 22.63 -0.94
CA GLU A 243 10.45 23.75 -0.01
C GLU A 243 9.49 23.63 1.17
N GLN A 244 8.25 23.16 0.94
CA GLN A 244 7.22 23.00 1.96
C GLN A 244 7.47 21.83 2.90
N THR A 245 8.01 20.74 2.39
CA THR A 245 8.15 19.48 3.14
C THR A 245 9.57 19.20 3.63
N GLY A 246 10.57 19.86 3.04
CA GLY A 246 11.98 19.54 3.23
C GLY A 246 12.40 18.19 2.63
N LEU A 247 11.56 17.59 1.79
CA LEU A 247 11.75 16.25 1.22
C LEU A 247 11.87 16.32 -0.30
N PRO A 248 12.61 15.40 -0.93
CA PRO A 248 12.65 15.32 -2.40
C PRO A 248 11.26 14.99 -2.96
N CYS A 249 10.92 15.63 -4.08
CA CYS A 249 9.69 15.39 -4.83
C CYS A 249 10.03 14.97 -6.25
N VAL A 250 9.47 13.84 -6.71
CA VAL A 250 9.74 13.30 -8.06
C VAL A 250 8.45 12.83 -8.74
N ASP A 251 8.44 12.81 -10.07
CA ASP A 251 7.53 11.95 -10.85
C ASP A 251 8.29 10.66 -11.21
N PRO A 252 7.90 9.48 -10.71
CA PRO A 252 8.67 8.26 -10.86
C PRO A 252 8.79 7.78 -12.31
N ILE A 253 7.90 8.24 -13.19
CA ILE A 253 7.88 7.87 -14.62
C ILE A 253 8.75 8.80 -15.45
N ILE A 254 8.80 10.08 -15.10
CA ILE A 254 9.50 11.10 -15.89
C ILE A 254 10.90 11.35 -15.35
N ASP A 255 11.04 11.49 -14.02
CA ASP A 255 12.30 11.89 -13.39
C ASP A 255 13.09 10.69 -12.85
N GLY A 256 12.43 9.51 -12.74
CA GLY A 256 12.96 8.39 -11.98
C GLY A 256 12.83 8.59 -10.47
N VAL A 257 13.54 7.77 -9.70
CA VAL A 257 13.41 7.73 -8.22
C VAL A 257 14.75 7.92 -7.50
N ASP A 258 15.80 8.35 -8.19
CA ASP A 258 17.16 8.43 -7.62
C ASP A 258 17.24 9.35 -6.39
N ALA A 259 16.48 10.45 -6.38
CA ALA A 259 16.42 11.34 -5.21
C ALA A 259 15.75 10.68 -4.01
N LEU A 260 14.74 9.81 -4.22
CA LEU A 260 14.12 9.01 -3.16
C LEU A 260 15.09 7.95 -2.63
N ILE A 261 15.83 7.27 -3.53
CA ILE A 261 16.85 6.29 -3.13
C ILE A 261 17.96 6.96 -2.33
N ALA A 262 18.47 8.11 -2.79
CA ALA A 262 19.47 8.88 -2.04
C ALA A 262 18.97 9.23 -0.62
N SER A 263 17.71 9.67 -0.48
CA SER A 263 17.10 9.94 0.82
C SER A 263 16.92 8.67 1.65
N LEU A 264 16.65 7.51 1.03
CA LEU A 264 16.48 6.23 1.71
C LEU A 264 17.78 5.74 2.35
N ILE A 265 18.90 5.82 1.63
CA ILE A 265 20.22 5.32 2.07
C ILE A 265 21.02 6.36 2.87
N ALA A 266 20.59 7.61 2.92
CA ALA A 266 21.24 8.65 3.71
C ALA A 266 21.36 8.24 5.19
N PRO A 267 22.50 8.49 5.85
CA PRO A 267 22.64 8.24 7.29
C PRO A 267 21.53 8.97 8.05
N GLN A 268 20.89 8.25 8.98
CA GLN A 268 19.87 8.88 9.80
C GLN A 268 20.56 9.88 10.74
N THR A 269 20.25 11.16 10.60
CA THR A 269 20.44 12.12 11.69
C THR A 269 19.51 11.69 12.83
N GLU A 270 20.01 11.70 14.07
CA GLU A 270 19.32 11.15 15.26
C GLU A 270 17.80 11.41 15.24
N PRO A 271 16.98 10.42 15.62
CA PRO A 271 15.53 10.59 15.68
C PRO A 271 15.20 11.70 16.68
N VAL A 272 14.40 12.66 16.25
CA VAL A 272 13.76 13.61 17.17
C VAL A 272 12.97 12.78 18.18
N PRO A 273 13.25 12.87 19.49
CA PRO A 273 12.56 12.08 20.49
C PRO A 273 11.05 12.32 20.37
N ALA A 274 10.31 11.24 20.12
CA ALA A 274 8.86 11.28 20.14
C ALA A 274 8.41 11.72 21.54
N ALA A 275 7.53 12.71 21.62
CA ALA A 275 6.85 13.03 22.86
C ALA A 275 6.16 11.74 23.37
N PRO A 276 6.31 11.38 24.66
CA PRO A 276 5.79 10.15 25.21
C PRO A 276 4.26 10.15 25.07
N LEU A 277 3.73 9.27 24.23
CA LEU A 277 2.33 8.86 24.31
C LEU A 277 2.19 8.13 25.64
N ASN A 278 1.30 8.63 26.51
CA ASN A 278 0.98 8.15 27.85
C ASN A 278 1.32 6.68 28.08
N GLN A 279 2.42 6.41 28.78
CA GLN A 279 2.58 5.11 29.43
C GLN A 279 1.52 5.00 30.52
N PRO A 280 0.79 3.87 30.67
CA PRO A 280 -0.06 3.70 31.82
C PRO A 280 0.83 3.83 33.07
N THR A 281 0.52 4.78 33.92
CA THR A 281 1.15 4.90 35.22
C THR A 281 0.90 3.59 35.97
N SER A 282 1.98 2.90 36.28
CA SER A 282 1.96 1.79 37.24
C SER A 282 1.50 2.36 38.58
N THR A 283 0.22 2.29 38.87
CA THR A 283 -0.27 2.49 40.22
C THR A 283 0.12 1.23 40.99
N ASP A 284 1.15 1.39 41.79
CA ASP A 284 1.53 0.52 42.88
C ASP A 284 0.34 0.38 43.85
N ASN A 285 -0.41 -0.70 43.75
CA ASN A 285 -1.43 -1.09 44.72
C ASN A 285 -0.89 -2.23 45.58
N SER A 286 0.05 -1.90 46.46
CA SER A 286 0.28 -2.65 47.70
C SER A 286 -0.64 -2.08 48.78
N GLN A 287 -1.86 -2.55 48.91
CA GLN A 287 -2.62 -2.66 50.15
C GLN A 287 -3.60 -3.81 50.05
N GLU A 288 -3.14 -4.96 50.54
CA GLU A 288 -4.02 -6.02 51.08
C GLU A 288 -4.86 -5.41 52.20
N THR A 289 -6.16 -5.59 52.12
CA THR A 289 -7.02 -5.69 53.33
C THR A 289 -7.97 -6.84 53.10
N GLU A 290 -7.71 -7.88 53.87
CA GLU A 290 -8.69 -8.87 54.27
C GLU A 290 -10.01 -8.19 54.67
N ASN A 291 -11.13 -8.69 54.14
CA ASN A 291 -12.31 -8.87 54.96
C ASN A 291 -13.25 -9.92 54.35
N THR A 292 -13.40 -10.99 55.09
CA THR A 292 -14.43 -12.00 55.14
C THR A 292 -15.82 -11.38 55.20
N ILE A 293 -16.76 -11.76 54.34
CA ILE A 293 -18.07 -12.40 54.63
C ILE A 293 -18.66 -12.86 53.27
#